data_27a812f3fae234add68a000e0bf62bc1
#
_entry.id   27a812f3fae234add68a000e0bf62bc1
#
_cell.length_a   1.000
_cell.length_b   1.000
_cell.length_c   1.000
_cell.angle_alpha   90.00
_cell.angle_beta   90.00
_cell.angle_gamma   90.00
#
_symmetry.space_group_name_H-M   'P 1'
#
loop_
_entity.id
_entity.type
_entity.pdbx_description
1 polymer ?
#
loop_
_entity_poly.entity_id
_entity_poly.type
_entity_poly.pdbx_seq_one_letter_code
_entity_poly.pdbx_strand_id
1 'polypeptide(L)'
;PEPQQEQGDAPACVRNGRRIALTAASDVKVERPVFLHSPLVPTKVLTLIAGRAGVSKSTLSIDIAAKATNGTLEGDWQGRPVNVAFAAIEDDAGMQKARLQAAGANMRRVLFMTVDDTRNGSTISTGLRLPDDAAILSDTLREHDVKLLVIDPITSAIDGNTNDRDDVRDSLDPLAAIAQKLEIAIIGIAHFNKGGGYASDKVSGSHAFRDVVRSMLLVAKDDETGECVVTLDKSSYTQQDGTSYRYELQSRFITDDDGKRMGVPIIAGFTSSNRNVHDVINRNVAGGDTTARANDHEVEEWLTSYLAENGPTTFKQIADDAKDAEGYTSEQLRNARKRARDPQIVTMKDPDYTGRGQRRLWQLET
;
A
#
# COMPACT_ATOMS: atom_id res chain seq x y z
N PRO A 1 61.11 -26.74 1.80
CA PRO A 1 59.89 -26.70 1.05
C PRO A 1 58.86 -27.58 1.77
N GLU A 2 57.93 -26.95 2.48
CA GLU A 2 56.80 -27.63 3.09
C GLU A 2 55.76 -27.93 2.02
N PRO A 3 55.11 -29.08 2.04
CA PRO A 3 54.09 -29.42 1.08
C PRO A 3 52.81 -28.58 1.34
N GLN A 4 52.38 -27.87 0.33
CA GLN A 4 51.03 -27.25 0.31
C GLN A 4 49.99 -28.35 0.42
N GLN A 5 49.26 -28.35 1.52
CA GLN A 5 48.03 -29.16 1.67
C GLN A 5 46.97 -28.62 0.70
N GLU A 6 46.73 -29.37 -0.36
CA GLU A 6 45.47 -29.25 -1.12
C GLU A 6 44.30 -29.43 -0.18
N GLN A 7 43.56 -28.37 0.08
CA GLN A 7 42.27 -28.45 0.75
C GLN A 7 41.29 -29.17 -0.18
N GLY A 8 41.19 -30.48 0.00
CA GLY A 8 40.18 -31.29 -0.67
C GLY A 8 38.79 -30.83 -0.26
N ASP A 9 37.97 -30.43 -1.23
CA ASP A 9 36.56 -30.19 -1.08
C ASP A 9 35.88 -31.38 -0.42
N ALA A 10 35.34 -31.19 0.79
CA ALA A 10 34.57 -32.22 1.46
C ALA A 10 33.33 -32.58 0.61
N PRO A 11 33.00 -33.87 0.46
CA PRO A 11 31.91 -34.27 -0.42
C PRO A 11 30.60 -33.66 0.07
N ALA A 12 30.01 -32.80 -0.79
CA ALA A 12 28.76 -32.16 -0.54
C ALA A 12 27.63 -33.21 -0.49
N CYS A 13 26.95 -33.33 0.65
CA CYS A 13 25.76 -34.19 0.77
C CYS A 13 24.62 -33.60 -0.06
N VAL A 14 24.29 -34.20 -1.20
CA VAL A 14 23.15 -33.83 -2.03
C VAL A 14 22.02 -34.82 -1.80
N ARG A 15 20.83 -34.34 -1.40
CA ARG A 15 19.59 -35.14 -1.33
C ARG A 15 18.49 -34.46 -2.12
N ASN A 16 17.85 -35.18 -3.02
CA ASN A 16 16.74 -34.67 -3.86
C ASN A 16 17.07 -33.34 -4.59
N GLY A 17 18.30 -33.22 -5.13
CA GLY A 17 18.75 -32.02 -5.81
C GLY A 17 19.09 -30.82 -4.89
N ARG A 18 18.92 -30.95 -3.58
CA ARG A 18 19.24 -29.90 -2.57
C ARG A 18 20.61 -30.15 -1.97
N ARG A 19 21.41 -29.08 -1.87
CA ARG A 19 22.74 -29.06 -1.27
C ARG A 19 22.78 -28.09 -0.12
N ILE A 20 23.37 -28.50 1.00
CA ILE A 20 23.74 -27.60 2.10
C ILE A 20 25.22 -27.27 1.94
N ALA A 21 25.54 -25.99 1.84
CA ALA A 21 26.93 -25.50 1.84
C ALA A 21 27.17 -24.72 3.16
N LEU A 22 28.35 -24.92 3.73
CA LEU A 22 28.80 -24.16 4.90
C LEU A 22 29.99 -23.30 4.49
N THR A 23 29.96 -22.01 4.84
CA THR A 23 31.05 -21.07 4.63
C THR A 23 31.52 -20.57 5.99
N ALA A 24 32.81 -20.57 6.25
CA ALA A 24 33.34 -20.03 7.50
C ALA A 24 33.05 -18.51 7.57
N ALA A 25 32.66 -18.01 8.73
CA ALA A 25 32.35 -16.59 8.90
C ALA A 25 33.56 -15.68 8.59
N SER A 26 34.79 -16.18 8.80
CA SER A 26 36.05 -15.50 8.42
C SER A 26 36.18 -15.23 6.93
N ASP A 27 35.54 -16.05 6.11
CA ASP A 27 35.64 -15.99 4.64
C ASP A 27 34.54 -15.11 4.03
N VAL A 28 33.60 -14.66 4.87
CA VAL A 28 32.50 -13.79 4.46
C VAL A 28 32.93 -12.33 4.58
N LYS A 29 32.83 -11.60 3.47
CA LYS A 29 33.12 -10.17 3.45
C LYS A 29 32.06 -9.38 4.22
N VAL A 30 32.49 -8.48 5.10
CA VAL A 30 31.59 -7.52 5.75
C VAL A 30 31.22 -6.43 4.76
N GLU A 31 29.93 -6.26 4.52
CA GLU A 31 29.38 -5.23 3.63
C GLU A 31 28.43 -4.31 4.40
N ARG A 32 28.56 -3.00 4.16
CA ARG A 32 27.56 -2.04 4.64
C ARG A 32 26.33 -2.05 3.76
N PRO A 33 25.16 -1.68 4.29
CA PRO A 33 23.98 -1.44 3.46
C PRO A 33 24.25 -0.37 2.39
N VAL A 34 23.74 -0.59 1.18
CA VAL A 34 23.80 0.34 0.05
C VAL A 34 22.38 0.79 -0.28
N PHE A 35 22.19 2.09 -0.47
CA PHE A 35 20.88 2.68 -0.72
C PHE A 35 20.81 3.28 -2.12
N LEU A 36 19.80 2.92 -2.88
CA LEU A 36 19.40 3.64 -4.09
C LEU A 36 18.84 5.03 -3.70
N HIS A 37 18.00 5.08 -2.66
CA HIS A 37 17.51 6.31 -2.04
C HIS A 37 17.64 6.20 -0.51
N SER A 38 18.56 6.96 0.05
CA SER A 38 18.84 6.92 1.49
C SER A 38 17.83 7.78 2.27
N PRO A 39 17.30 7.28 3.40
CA PRO A 39 17.40 5.94 3.96
C PRO A 39 16.27 5.01 3.53
N LEU A 40 15.47 5.37 2.51
CA LEU A 40 14.15 4.82 2.20
C LEU A 40 14.21 3.53 1.36
N VAL A 41 15.11 3.47 0.38
CA VAL A 41 15.15 2.37 -0.61
C VAL A 41 16.53 1.74 -0.63
N PRO A 42 16.77 0.71 0.20
CA PRO A 42 18.01 -0.07 0.13
C PRO A 42 18.04 -0.95 -1.12
N THR A 43 19.26 -1.25 -1.62
CA THR A 43 19.47 -2.26 -2.65
C THR A 43 19.52 -3.67 -2.06
N LYS A 44 19.52 -4.70 -2.90
CA LYS A 44 19.57 -6.12 -2.53
C LYS A 44 18.34 -6.62 -1.77
N VAL A 45 17.25 -5.85 -1.74
CA VAL A 45 16.02 -6.19 -1.04
C VAL A 45 14.77 -5.65 -1.74
N LEU A 46 13.62 -6.17 -1.29
CA LEU A 46 12.31 -5.65 -1.62
C LEU A 46 11.90 -4.57 -0.61
N THR A 47 11.59 -3.38 -1.11
CA THR A 47 10.93 -2.28 -0.38
C THR A 47 9.45 -2.25 -0.74
N LEU A 48 8.57 -2.24 0.25
CA LEU A 48 7.13 -2.11 0.04
C LEU A 48 6.70 -0.66 0.26
N ILE A 49 5.97 -0.08 -0.70
CA ILE A 49 5.26 1.20 -0.53
C ILE A 49 3.78 0.88 -0.34
N ALA A 50 3.26 1.19 0.83
CA ALA A 50 1.93 0.78 1.22
C ALA A 50 1.08 1.97 1.71
N GLY A 51 -0.24 1.89 1.51
CA GLY A 51 -1.19 2.94 1.89
C GLY A 51 -2.54 2.77 1.22
N ARG A 52 -3.53 3.61 1.58
CA ARG A 52 -4.86 3.59 0.97
C ARG A 52 -4.81 3.89 -0.53
N ALA A 53 -5.87 3.56 -1.25
CA ALA A 53 -6.03 4.01 -2.63
C ALA A 53 -6.04 5.55 -2.71
N GLY A 54 -5.45 6.13 -3.77
CA GLY A 54 -5.46 7.58 -4.00
C GLY A 54 -4.47 8.41 -3.19
N VAL A 55 -3.60 7.81 -2.35
CA VAL A 55 -2.61 8.55 -1.54
C VAL A 55 -1.26 8.77 -2.24
N SER A 56 -1.21 8.68 -3.57
CA SER A 56 -0.02 8.97 -4.40
C SER A 56 1.15 7.98 -4.33
N LYS A 57 0.94 6.72 -3.96
CA LYS A 57 2.01 5.69 -3.92
C LYS A 57 2.71 5.52 -5.27
N SER A 58 1.94 5.34 -6.35
CA SER A 58 2.48 5.21 -7.71
C SER A 58 3.22 6.46 -8.16
N THR A 59 2.74 7.67 -7.77
CA THR A 59 3.44 8.93 -8.06
C THR A 59 4.78 9.01 -7.34
N LEU A 60 4.85 8.48 -6.09
CA LEU A 60 6.11 8.41 -5.34
C LEU A 60 7.11 7.47 -6.01
N SER A 61 6.69 6.28 -6.46
CA SER A 61 7.58 5.34 -7.15
C SER A 61 8.06 5.91 -8.50
N ILE A 62 7.21 6.64 -9.22
CA ILE A 62 7.56 7.34 -10.46
C ILE A 62 8.60 8.44 -10.22
N ASP A 63 8.46 9.24 -9.15
CA ASP A 63 9.44 10.26 -8.79
C ASP A 63 10.82 9.66 -8.46
N ILE A 64 10.82 8.58 -7.65
CA ILE A 64 12.04 7.81 -7.33
C ILE A 64 12.68 7.29 -8.63
N ALA A 65 11.90 6.68 -9.51
CA ALA A 65 12.37 6.14 -10.78
C ALA A 65 12.92 7.24 -11.69
N ALA A 66 12.22 8.35 -11.83
CA ALA A 66 12.67 9.49 -12.64
C ALA A 66 14.02 10.04 -12.16
N LYS A 67 14.18 10.22 -10.86
CA LYS A 67 15.44 10.65 -10.25
C LYS A 67 16.56 9.60 -10.41
N ALA A 68 16.22 8.31 -10.27
CA ALA A 68 17.18 7.21 -10.47
C ALA A 68 17.69 7.16 -11.91
N THR A 69 16.82 7.36 -12.93
CA THR A 69 17.21 7.37 -14.34
C THR A 69 18.15 8.53 -14.70
N ASN A 70 18.15 9.60 -13.91
CA ASN A 70 19.04 10.76 -14.08
C ASN A 70 20.24 10.75 -13.10
N GLY A 71 20.28 9.82 -12.15
CA GLY A 71 21.33 9.77 -11.13
C GLY A 71 21.24 10.93 -10.13
N THR A 72 20.08 11.57 -9.98
CA THR A 72 19.86 12.69 -9.06
C THR A 72 19.26 12.29 -7.71
N LEU A 73 18.97 11.00 -7.53
CA LEU A 73 18.44 10.47 -6.28
C LEU A 73 19.52 10.46 -5.20
N GLU A 74 19.18 10.96 -4.01
CA GLU A 74 20.09 10.99 -2.88
C GLU A 74 20.30 9.57 -2.34
N GLY A 75 21.56 9.10 -2.36
CA GLY A 75 21.93 7.76 -1.94
C GLY A 75 23.33 7.38 -2.43
N ASP A 76 23.69 6.12 -2.25
CA ASP A 76 25.04 5.62 -2.64
C ASP A 76 25.26 5.61 -4.16
N TRP A 77 24.18 5.71 -4.94
CA TRP A 77 24.24 5.75 -6.39
C TRP A 77 24.03 7.14 -6.98
N GLN A 78 24.07 8.17 -6.15
CA GLN A 78 24.01 9.55 -6.62
C GLN A 78 25.14 9.82 -7.65
N GLY A 79 24.80 10.47 -8.74
CA GLY A 79 25.70 10.68 -9.89
C GLY A 79 25.75 9.51 -10.87
N ARG A 80 25.04 8.39 -10.62
CA ARG A 80 25.01 7.18 -11.46
C ARG A 80 23.62 6.93 -12.01
N PRO A 81 23.30 7.37 -13.24
CA PRO A 81 22.04 7.05 -13.89
C PRO A 81 21.88 5.55 -14.11
N VAL A 82 20.71 5.00 -13.77
CA VAL A 82 20.43 3.55 -13.86
C VAL A 82 19.23 3.23 -14.75
N ASN A 83 19.15 1.99 -15.25
CA ASN A 83 17.98 1.49 -15.94
C ASN A 83 16.94 1.06 -14.93
N VAL A 84 15.67 1.43 -15.20
CA VAL A 84 14.51 1.14 -14.38
C VAL A 84 13.50 0.35 -15.18
N ALA A 85 12.98 -0.75 -14.61
CA ALA A 85 11.90 -1.52 -15.19
C ALA A 85 10.60 -1.34 -14.41
N PHE A 86 9.48 -1.29 -15.11
CA PHE A 86 8.13 -1.25 -14.55
C PHE A 86 7.36 -2.49 -14.98
N ALA A 87 6.91 -3.28 -14.02
CA ALA A 87 5.88 -4.30 -14.17
C ALA A 87 4.58 -3.70 -13.59
N ALA A 88 3.86 -2.95 -14.41
CA ALA A 88 2.65 -2.28 -13.98
C ALA A 88 1.45 -2.82 -14.77
N ILE A 89 0.42 -3.21 -14.04
CA ILE A 89 -0.74 -3.91 -14.54
C ILE A 89 -1.98 -2.99 -14.53
N GLU A 90 -2.03 -2.02 -13.61
CA GLU A 90 -3.20 -1.16 -13.44
C GLU A 90 -3.24 0.01 -14.43
N ASP A 91 -2.09 0.59 -14.76
CA ASP A 91 -2.00 1.73 -15.65
C ASP A 91 -1.58 1.31 -17.08
N ASP A 92 -2.22 1.87 -18.09
CA ASP A 92 -1.78 1.78 -19.47
C ASP A 92 -0.34 2.35 -19.64
N ALA A 93 0.47 1.70 -20.49
CA ALA A 93 1.87 2.07 -20.72
C ALA A 93 2.00 3.53 -21.23
N GLY A 94 1.03 4.04 -22.01
CA GLY A 94 1.00 5.42 -22.46
C GLY A 94 0.84 6.41 -21.30
N MET A 95 -0.05 6.12 -20.35
CA MET A 95 -0.24 6.95 -19.16
C MET A 95 0.99 6.90 -18.24
N GLN A 96 1.61 5.75 -18.08
CA GLN A 96 2.86 5.62 -17.31
C GLN A 96 4.00 6.41 -17.96
N LYS A 97 4.15 6.31 -19.29
CA LYS A 97 5.09 7.12 -20.06
C LYS A 97 4.86 8.61 -19.80
N ALA A 98 3.61 9.05 -19.86
CA ALA A 98 3.23 10.44 -19.60
C ALA A 98 3.62 10.91 -18.20
N ARG A 99 3.36 10.10 -17.17
CA ARG A 99 3.74 10.39 -15.77
C ARG A 99 5.26 10.46 -15.59
N LEU A 100 6.00 9.53 -16.18
CA LEU A 100 7.47 9.51 -16.14
C LEU A 100 8.08 10.71 -16.87
N GLN A 101 7.53 11.09 -18.03
CA GLN A 101 7.93 12.30 -18.75
C GLN A 101 7.66 13.57 -17.92
N ALA A 102 6.47 13.67 -17.30
CA ALA A 102 6.14 14.77 -16.43
C ALA A 102 7.07 14.86 -15.20
N ALA A 103 7.47 13.72 -14.64
CA ALA A 103 8.45 13.64 -13.54
C ALA A 103 9.90 13.94 -14.01
N GLY A 104 10.15 14.03 -15.32
CA GLY A 104 11.47 14.34 -15.89
C GLY A 104 12.39 13.12 -16.00
N ALA A 105 11.83 11.92 -16.13
CA ALA A 105 12.62 10.70 -16.30
C ALA A 105 13.43 10.70 -17.61
N ASN A 106 14.61 10.10 -17.59
CA ASN A 106 15.34 9.78 -18.81
C ASN A 106 14.70 8.55 -19.47
N MET A 107 13.81 8.79 -20.43
CA MET A 107 12.99 7.75 -21.07
C MET A 107 13.80 6.65 -21.77
N ARG A 108 15.10 6.89 -22.11
CA ARG A 108 15.98 5.86 -22.67
C ARG A 108 16.41 4.82 -21.64
N ARG A 109 16.19 5.09 -20.34
CA ARG A 109 16.51 4.23 -19.21
C ARG A 109 15.29 3.64 -18.53
N VAL A 110 14.11 3.87 -19.08
CA VAL A 110 12.85 3.31 -18.59
C VAL A 110 12.42 2.17 -19.51
N LEU A 111 12.13 1.03 -18.92
CA LEU A 111 11.70 -0.20 -19.59
C LEU A 111 10.33 -0.62 -19.04
N PHE A 112 9.35 -0.81 -19.91
CA PHE A 112 8.07 -1.40 -19.53
C PHE A 112 8.13 -2.90 -19.75
N MET A 113 7.72 -3.65 -18.74
CA MET A 113 7.71 -5.11 -18.76
C MET A 113 6.34 -5.61 -19.16
N THR A 114 6.31 -6.54 -20.12
CA THR A 114 5.15 -7.36 -20.46
C THR A 114 5.57 -8.83 -20.35
N VAL A 115 4.63 -9.68 -19.96
CA VAL A 115 4.83 -11.13 -19.96
C VAL A 115 3.96 -11.70 -21.06
N ASP A 116 4.58 -12.30 -22.06
CA ASP A 116 3.88 -12.91 -23.18
C ASP A 116 3.83 -14.43 -22.98
N ASP A 117 2.62 -14.96 -22.79
CA ASP A 117 2.36 -16.40 -22.67
C ASP A 117 1.91 -16.93 -24.03
N THR A 118 2.76 -17.76 -24.65
CA THR A 118 2.47 -18.39 -25.95
C THR A 118 2.04 -19.82 -25.75
N ARG A 119 0.72 -20.08 -25.89
CA ARG A 119 0.13 -21.42 -25.83
C ARG A 119 -0.63 -21.70 -27.10
N ASN A 120 -0.45 -22.91 -27.65
CA ASN A 120 -1.15 -23.38 -28.84
C ASN A 120 -1.07 -22.43 -30.06
N GLY A 121 0.05 -21.73 -30.24
CA GLY A 121 0.27 -20.79 -31.34
C GLY A 121 -0.40 -19.42 -31.18
N SER A 122 -1.03 -19.16 -30.04
CA SER A 122 -1.56 -17.84 -29.68
C SER A 122 -0.73 -17.22 -28.58
N THR A 123 -0.34 -15.96 -28.75
CA THR A 123 0.37 -15.18 -27.72
C THR A 123 -0.61 -14.24 -27.03
N ILE A 124 -0.66 -14.32 -25.72
CA ILE A 124 -1.49 -13.47 -24.86
C ILE A 124 -0.56 -12.74 -23.90
N SER A 125 -0.69 -11.42 -23.82
CA SER A 125 0.00 -10.64 -22.81
C SER A 125 -0.65 -10.87 -21.44
N THR A 126 0.14 -11.28 -20.46
CA THR A 126 -0.29 -11.58 -19.08
C THR A 126 0.47 -10.73 -18.09
N GLY A 127 0.03 -10.71 -16.84
CA GLY A 127 0.79 -10.15 -15.73
C GLY A 127 1.89 -11.09 -15.25
N LEU A 128 2.88 -10.53 -14.55
CA LEU A 128 3.91 -11.29 -13.84
C LEU A 128 3.26 -12.22 -12.81
N ARG A 129 3.70 -13.48 -12.76
CA ARG A 129 3.25 -14.50 -11.79
C ARG A 129 4.44 -15.05 -11.02
N LEU A 130 4.39 -14.93 -9.70
CA LEU A 130 5.43 -15.43 -8.82
C LEU A 130 4.90 -16.60 -7.99
N PRO A 131 5.68 -17.68 -7.85
CA PRO A 131 7.12 -17.78 -8.18
C PRO A 131 7.46 -18.21 -9.62
N ASP A 132 6.49 -18.56 -10.46
CA ASP A 132 6.69 -19.24 -11.75
C ASP A 132 7.63 -18.45 -12.69
N ASP A 133 7.46 -17.15 -12.80
CA ASP A 133 8.24 -16.28 -13.71
C ASP A 133 9.58 -15.83 -13.14
N ALA A 134 9.94 -16.22 -11.90
CA ALA A 134 11.11 -15.68 -11.19
C ALA A 134 12.42 -15.90 -11.95
N ALA A 135 12.58 -17.06 -12.60
CA ALA A 135 13.81 -17.37 -13.35
C ALA A 135 13.95 -16.47 -14.60
N ILE A 136 12.88 -16.34 -15.39
CA ILE A 136 12.85 -15.50 -16.59
C ILE A 136 13.03 -14.03 -16.20
N LEU A 137 12.37 -13.58 -15.14
CA LEU A 137 12.52 -12.23 -14.59
C LEU A 137 13.97 -11.93 -14.24
N SER A 138 14.65 -12.84 -13.51
CA SER A 138 16.05 -12.67 -13.13
C SER A 138 16.97 -12.51 -14.34
N ASP A 139 16.76 -13.31 -15.39
CA ASP A 139 17.59 -13.29 -16.59
C ASP A 139 17.33 -12.01 -17.40
N THR A 140 16.06 -11.62 -17.58
CA THR A 140 15.68 -10.38 -18.27
C THR A 140 16.23 -9.12 -17.58
N LEU A 141 16.10 -9.03 -16.25
CA LEU A 141 16.63 -7.88 -15.49
C LEU A 141 18.16 -7.77 -15.62
N ARG A 142 18.87 -8.90 -15.66
CA ARG A 142 20.31 -8.93 -15.85
C ARG A 142 20.71 -8.51 -17.26
N GLU A 143 20.04 -9.03 -18.28
CA GLU A 143 20.31 -8.73 -19.68
C GLU A 143 20.19 -7.22 -19.97
N HIS A 144 19.20 -6.57 -19.37
CA HIS A 144 18.96 -5.14 -19.55
C HIS A 144 19.65 -4.24 -18.52
N ASP A 145 20.56 -4.78 -17.68
CA ASP A 145 21.24 -4.06 -16.60
C ASP A 145 20.30 -3.19 -15.76
N VAL A 146 19.13 -3.76 -15.40
CA VAL A 146 18.15 -3.09 -14.56
C VAL A 146 18.67 -3.00 -13.13
N LYS A 147 18.56 -1.82 -12.52
CA LYS A 147 18.97 -1.58 -11.13
C LYS A 147 17.81 -1.20 -10.21
N LEU A 148 16.68 -0.85 -10.77
CA LEU A 148 15.43 -0.65 -10.04
C LEU A 148 14.28 -1.34 -10.79
N LEU A 149 13.58 -2.24 -10.11
CA LEU A 149 12.32 -2.82 -10.57
C LEU A 149 11.17 -2.23 -9.74
N VAL A 150 10.14 -1.72 -10.39
CA VAL A 150 8.88 -1.28 -9.78
C VAL A 150 7.76 -2.22 -10.18
N ILE A 151 7.02 -2.77 -9.20
CA ILE A 151 5.85 -3.65 -9.42
C ILE A 151 4.62 -2.96 -8.84
N ASP A 152 3.67 -2.58 -9.68
CA ASP A 152 2.47 -1.83 -9.30
C ASP A 152 1.19 -2.44 -9.89
N PRO A 153 0.34 -3.09 -9.09
CA PRO A 153 0.56 -3.46 -7.70
C PRO A 153 1.28 -4.82 -7.56
N ILE A 154 2.06 -4.97 -6.48
CA ILE A 154 2.76 -6.23 -6.19
C ILE A 154 1.79 -7.39 -5.91
N THR A 155 0.59 -7.09 -5.41
CA THR A 155 -0.46 -8.07 -5.13
C THR A 155 -0.93 -8.81 -6.38
N SER A 156 -0.83 -8.20 -7.56
CA SER A 156 -1.20 -8.84 -8.84
C SER A 156 -0.17 -9.85 -9.33
N ALA A 157 1.05 -9.85 -8.76
CA ALA A 157 2.10 -10.80 -9.10
C ALA A 157 2.11 -12.03 -8.16
N ILE A 158 1.27 -12.04 -7.11
CA ILE A 158 1.20 -13.13 -6.13
C ILE A 158 0.24 -14.19 -6.62
N ASP A 159 0.71 -15.43 -6.69
CA ASP A 159 -0.15 -16.59 -6.92
C ASP A 159 -0.70 -17.07 -5.56
N GLY A 160 -2.04 -17.02 -5.42
CA GLY A 160 -2.72 -17.42 -4.20
C GLY A 160 -3.41 -16.30 -3.43
N ASN A 161 -3.59 -16.50 -2.13
CA ASN A 161 -4.31 -15.56 -1.25
C ASN A 161 -3.36 -14.52 -0.63
N THR A 162 -3.50 -13.27 -1.01
CA THR A 162 -2.68 -12.15 -0.49
C THR A 162 -2.84 -11.88 1.02
N ASN A 163 -3.82 -12.51 1.69
CA ASN A 163 -3.96 -12.47 3.14
C ASN A 163 -3.32 -13.69 3.83
N ASP A 164 -2.91 -14.69 3.07
CA ASP A 164 -2.19 -15.85 3.57
C ASP A 164 -0.68 -15.55 3.59
N ARG A 165 -0.05 -15.88 4.73
CA ARG A 165 1.36 -15.57 4.94
C ARG A 165 2.28 -16.46 4.11
N ASP A 166 1.90 -17.70 3.93
CA ASP A 166 2.73 -18.68 3.22
C ASP A 166 2.66 -18.40 1.72
N ASP A 167 1.47 -18.12 1.15
CA ASP A 167 1.30 -17.73 -0.25
C ASP A 167 2.08 -16.45 -0.60
N VAL A 168 2.00 -15.44 0.27
CA VAL A 168 2.76 -14.19 0.11
C VAL A 168 4.26 -14.44 0.16
N ARG A 169 4.71 -15.30 1.07
CA ARG A 169 6.12 -15.62 1.25
C ARG A 169 6.67 -16.39 0.06
N ASP A 170 5.94 -17.42 -0.40
CA ASP A 170 6.34 -18.25 -1.53
C ASP A 170 6.49 -17.42 -2.81
N SER A 171 5.67 -16.38 -2.97
CA SER A 171 5.76 -15.45 -4.10
C SER A 171 6.86 -14.39 -3.95
N LEU A 172 7.10 -13.86 -2.75
CA LEU A 172 8.02 -12.73 -2.53
C LEU A 172 9.46 -13.15 -2.21
N ASP A 173 9.70 -14.33 -1.62
CA ASP A 173 11.05 -14.84 -1.34
C ASP A 173 11.90 -14.94 -2.63
N PRO A 174 11.38 -15.40 -3.79
CA PRO A 174 12.09 -15.34 -5.06
C PRO A 174 12.48 -13.93 -5.50
N LEU A 175 11.62 -12.92 -5.30
CA LEU A 175 11.96 -11.52 -5.59
C LEU A 175 13.11 -11.02 -4.70
N ALA A 176 13.08 -11.36 -3.41
CA ALA A 176 14.16 -11.00 -2.50
C ALA A 176 15.49 -11.67 -2.92
N ALA A 177 15.44 -12.93 -3.36
CA ALA A 177 16.62 -13.63 -3.89
C ALA A 177 17.15 -12.98 -5.18
N ILE A 178 16.28 -12.53 -6.09
CA ILE A 178 16.66 -11.79 -7.30
C ILE A 178 17.30 -10.46 -6.92
N ALA A 179 16.71 -9.70 -6.02
CA ALA A 179 17.25 -8.42 -5.55
C ALA A 179 18.68 -8.57 -5.00
N GLN A 180 18.90 -9.61 -4.18
CA GLN A 180 20.21 -9.92 -3.62
C GLN A 180 21.21 -10.35 -4.68
N LYS A 181 20.82 -11.29 -5.57
CA LYS A 181 21.70 -11.86 -6.60
C LYS A 181 22.14 -10.82 -7.63
N LEU A 182 21.26 -9.92 -8.03
CA LEU A 182 21.53 -8.89 -9.05
C LEU A 182 21.98 -7.56 -8.46
N GLU A 183 22.00 -7.45 -7.12
CA GLU A 183 22.32 -6.22 -6.37
C GLU A 183 21.44 -5.03 -6.78
N ILE A 184 20.16 -5.26 -6.99
CA ILE A 184 19.17 -4.26 -7.41
C ILE A 184 18.24 -3.86 -6.27
N ALA A 185 17.58 -2.72 -6.41
CA ALA A 185 16.43 -2.35 -5.59
C ALA A 185 15.14 -2.86 -6.26
N ILE A 186 14.20 -3.36 -5.45
CA ILE A 186 12.85 -3.68 -5.92
C ILE A 186 11.86 -2.89 -5.08
N ILE A 187 10.93 -2.18 -5.72
CA ILE A 187 9.82 -1.48 -5.08
C ILE A 187 8.53 -2.20 -5.46
N GLY A 188 7.80 -2.69 -4.46
CA GLY A 188 6.45 -3.21 -4.61
C GLY A 188 5.43 -2.22 -4.07
N ILE A 189 4.34 -1.99 -4.80
CA ILE A 189 3.24 -1.14 -4.33
C ILE A 189 2.09 -2.01 -3.87
N ALA A 190 1.57 -1.75 -2.66
CA ALA A 190 0.44 -2.46 -2.10
C ALA A 190 -0.67 -1.50 -1.65
N HIS A 191 -1.91 -1.93 -1.86
CA HIS A 191 -3.09 -1.25 -1.37
C HIS A 191 -3.57 -1.92 -0.09
N PHE A 192 -3.91 -1.12 0.93
CA PHE A 192 -4.55 -1.64 2.14
C PHE A 192 -6.05 -1.76 1.96
N ASN A 193 -6.62 -2.87 2.39
CA ASN A 193 -8.06 -3.08 2.39
C ASN A 193 -8.76 -2.13 3.38
N LYS A 194 -10.00 -1.70 3.03
CA LYS A 194 -10.87 -0.86 3.87
C LYS A 194 -11.48 -1.63 5.05
N GLY A 195 -10.72 -2.39 5.80
CA GLY A 195 -11.21 -3.05 7.03
C GLY A 195 -11.51 -2.03 8.14
N GLY A 196 -12.57 -2.23 8.93
CA GLY A 196 -12.89 -1.40 10.10
C GLY A 196 -11.87 -1.61 11.24
N GLY A 197 -11.39 -0.53 11.90
CA GLY A 197 -10.43 -0.56 13.00
C GLY A 197 -9.61 0.73 13.06
N TYR A 198 -8.80 0.90 14.12
CA TYR A 198 -7.88 2.04 14.22
C TYR A 198 -6.85 2.04 13.08
N ALA A 199 -6.31 3.22 12.79
CA ALA A 199 -5.36 3.41 11.69
C ALA A 199 -4.12 2.52 11.77
N SER A 200 -3.63 2.23 12.99
CA SER A 200 -2.56 1.28 13.26
C SER A 200 -2.89 -0.14 12.80
N ASP A 201 -4.14 -0.57 12.99
CA ASP A 201 -4.59 -1.92 12.62
C ASP A 201 -4.86 -2.05 11.13
N LYS A 202 -5.22 -0.93 10.47
CA LYS A 202 -5.44 -0.88 9.00
C LYS A 202 -4.15 -0.86 8.20
N VAL A 203 -3.11 -0.25 8.77
CA VAL A 203 -1.75 -0.27 8.23
C VAL A 203 -1.12 -1.64 8.42
N SER A 204 -1.47 -2.33 9.51
CA SER A 204 -1.03 -3.69 9.81
C SER A 204 -1.86 -4.80 9.15
N GLY A 205 -2.91 -4.47 8.39
CA GLY A 205 -3.76 -5.44 7.68
C GLY A 205 -3.05 -6.31 6.64
N SER A 206 -1.73 -6.16 6.52
CA SER A 206 -0.85 -6.99 5.72
C SER A 206 0.35 -7.45 6.55
N HIS A 207 0.08 -8.13 7.68
CA HIS A 207 1.14 -8.77 8.45
C HIS A 207 2.01 -9.68 7.58
N ALA A 208 1.40 -10.39 6.63
CA ALA A 208 2.09 -11.24 5.68
C ALA A 208 3.17 -10.48 4.90
N PHE A 209 2.83 -9.33 4.30
CA PHE A 209 3.81 -8.50 3.58
C PHE A 209 4.87 -7.89 4.50
N ARG A 210 4.45 -7.35 5.66
CA ARG A 210 5.37 -6.74 6.64
C ARG A 210 6.43 -7.73 7.13
N ASP A 211 6.07 -8.98 7.29
CA ASP A 211 6.98 -10.02 7.78
C ASP A 211 8.07 -10.38 6.76
N VAL A 212 7.75 -10.35 5.49
CA VAL A 212 8.65 -10.74 4.39
C VAL A 212 9.60 -9.62 4.01
N VAL A 213 9.11 -8.36 3.91
CA VAL A 213 9.93 -7.25 3.43
C VAL A 213 10.93 -6.74 4.47
N ARG A 214 12.06 -6.20 4.00
CA ARG A 214 13.13 -5.63 4.84
C ARG A 214 13.06 -4.12 4.96
N SER A 215 12.31 -3.45 4.07
CA SER A 215 12.02 -2.02 4.12
C SER A 215 10.56 -1.80 3.79
N MET A 216 9.87 -0.96 4.56
CA MET A 216 8.46 -0.62 4.36
C MET A 216 8.23 0.86 4.51
N LEU A 217 7.66 1.46 3.49
CA LEU A 217 7.25 2.87 3.45
C LEU A 217 5.72 2.93 3.53
N LEU A 218 5.22 3.67 4.48
CA LEU A 218 3.80 3.99 4.57
C LEU A 218 3.54 5.36 3.96
N VAL A 219 2.46 5.49 3.21
CA VAL A 219 2.04 6.75 2.59
C VAL A 219 0.61 7.08 3.01
N ALA A 220 0.42 8.32 3.45
CA ALA A 220 -0.89 8.90 3.72
C ALA A 220 -1.00 10.30 3.14
N LYS A 221 -2.23 10.71 2.84
CA LYS A 221 -2.57 12.07 2.43
C LYS A 221 -3.42 12.69 3.53
N ASP A 222 -3.06 13.89 3.93
CA ASP A 222 -3.82 14.71 4.86
C ASP A 222 -5.04 15.28 4.13
N ASP A 223 -6.24 14.90 4.56
CA ASP A 223 -7.50 15.27 3.88
C ASP A 223 -7.80 16.77 3.99
N GLU A 224 -7.26 17.45 5.01
CA GLU A 224 -7.47 18.89 5.23
C GLU A 224 -6.50 19.74 4.40
N THR A 225 -5.22 19.39 4.39
CA THR A 225 -4.17 20.16 3.73
C THR A 225 -3.85 19.68 2.31
N GLY A 226 -4.21 18.44 1.97
CA GLY A 226 -3.82 17.81 0.73
C GLY A 226 -2.35 17.36 0.67
N GLU A 227 -1.56 17.63 1.72
CA GLU A 227 -0.16 17.23 1.84
C GLU A 227 -0.04 15.72 1.97
N CYS A 228 0.94 15.14 1.29
CA CYS A 228 1.25 13.71 1.40
C CYS A 228 2.43 13.53 2.36
N VAL A 229 2.35 12.49 3.20
CA VAL A 229 3.43 12.10 4.13
C VAL A 229 3.82 10.67 3.82
N VAL A 230 5.12 10.42 3.77
CA VAL A 230 5.72 9.10 3.70
C VAL A 230 6.57 8.87 4.94
N THR A 231 6.39 7.70 5.59
CA THR A 231 7.14 7.30 6.78
C THR A 231 7.87 5.99 6.52
N LEU A 232 9.14 5.93 6.88
CA LEU A 232 9.90 4.68 6.95
C LEU A 232 9.42 3.90 8.19
N ASP A 233 8.45 3.00 7.98
CA ASP A 233 7.78 2.24 9.05
C ASP A 233 8.58 1.02 9.51
N LYS A 234 9.40 0.46 8.62
CA LYS A 234 10.29 -0.66 8.90
C LYS A 234 11.57 -0.54 8.09
N SER A 235 12.72 -0.72 8.74
CA SER A 235 13.99 -0.92 8.07
C SER A 235 14.83 -1.95 8.83
N SER A 236 15.42 -2.90 8.12
CA SER A 236 16.40 -3.83 8.68
C SER A 236 17.84 -3.32 8.55
N TYR A 237 18.05 -2.13 7.96
CA TYR A 237 19.36 -1.63 7.53
C TYR A 237 19.74 -0.26 8.11
N THR A 238 18.83 0.38 8.82
CA THR A 238 19.06 1.66 9.47
C THR A 238 18.30 1.74 10.79
N GLN A 239 18.78 2.55 11.71
CA GLN A 239 18.09 2.88 12.97
C GLN A 239 17.17 4.10 12.83
N GLN A 240 16.80 4.46 11.60
CA GLN A 240 15.98 5.62 11.26
C GLN A 240 14.50 5.29 11.06
N ASP A 241 14.02 4.18 11.64
CA ASP A 241 12.60 3.86 11.65
C ASP A 241 11.81 5.02 12.24
N GLY A 242 10.69 5.36 11.61
CA GLY A 242 9.88 6.52 11.97
C GLY A 242 10.27 7.82 11.26
N THR A 243 11.42 7.87 10.56
CA THR A 243 11.76 9.03 9.73
C THR A 243 10.68 9.28 8.69
N SER A 244 10.24 10.52 8.61
CA SER A 244 9.12 10.91 7.76
C SER A 244 9.49 12.06 6.84
N TYR A 245 8.89 12.06 5.67
CA TYR A 245 9.01 13.11 4.67
C TYR A 245 7.61 13.55 4.25
N ARG A 246 7.51 14.82 3.84
CA ARG A 246 6.30 15.40 3.28
C ARG A 246 6.54 15.89 1.87
N TYR A 247 5.49 15.89 1.07
CA TYR A 247 5.50 16.39 -0.28
C TYR A 247 4.09 16.79 -0.73
N GLU A 248 4.02 17.59 -1.77
CA GLU A 248 2.78 18.02 -2.40
C GLU A 248 2.67 17.44 -3.80
N LEU A 249 1.44 17.27 -4.27
CA LEU A 249 1.16 16.92 -5.65
C LEU A 249 0.90 18.20 -6.45
N GLN A 250 1.70 18.42 -7.49
CA GLN A 250 1.51 19.52 -8.45
C GLN A 250 1.19 18.97 -9.82
N SER A 251 0.30 19.64 -10.55
CA SER A 251 0.02 19.29 -11.95
C SER A 251 1.10 19.87 -12.85
N ARG A 252 1.81 19.01 -13.58
CA ARG A 252 2.66 19.38 -14.70
C ARG A 252 1.96 19.08 -16.00
N PHE A 253 1.96 20.04 -16.91
CA PHE A 253 1.38 19.83 -18.23
C PHE A 253 2.41 19.28 -19.20
N ILE A 254 2.02 18.22 -19.90
CA ILE A 254 2.76 17.64 -21.02
C ILE A 254 1.88 17.64 -22.26
N THR A 255 2.48 17.45 -23.42
CA THR A 255 1.77 17.28 -24.68
C THR A 255 1.90 15.81 -25.08
N ASP A 256 0.78 15.16 -25.42
CA ASP A 256 0.77 13.78 -25.91
C ASP A 256 1.30 13.68 -27.35
N ASP A 257 1.40 12.46 -27.85
CA ASP A 257 1.92 12.21 -29.21
C ASP A 257 0.94 12.73 -30.32
N ASP A 258 -0.32 13.05 -29.98
CA ASP A 258 -1.33 13.66 -30.86
C ASP A 258 -1.35 15.20 -30.77
N GLY A 259 -0.48 15.82 -29.99
CA GLY A 259 -0.39 17.26 -29.79
C GLY A 259 -1.38 17.84 -28.78
N LYS A 260 -2.10 17.00 -28.00
CA LYS A 260 -3.04 17.46 -26.97
C LYS A 260 -2.36 17.65 -25.64
N ARG A 261 -2.71 18.74 -24.97
CA ARG A 261 -2.17 19.06 -23.64
C ARG A 261 -2.94 18.31 -22.55
N MET A 262 -2.21 17.65 -21.63
CA MET A 262 -2.76 16.97 -20.48
C MET A 262 -1.99 17.32 -19.19
N GLY A 263 -2.71 17.43 -18.07
CA GLY A 263 -2.13 17.64 -16.73
C GLY A 263 -1.85 16.31 -16.06
N VAL A 264 -0.65 16.16 -15.52
CA VAL A 264 -0.19 14.93 -14.85
C VAL A 264 0.35 15.29 -13.47
N PRO A 265 -0.02 14.57 -12.39
CA PRO A 265 0.49 14.85 -11.06
C PRO A 265 1.96 14.45 -10.95
N ILE A 266 2.77 15.32 -10.37
CA ILE A 266 4.16 15.10 -9.99
C ILE A 266 4.37 15.45 -8.53
N ILE A 267 5.45 14.95 -7.95
CA ILE A 267 5.87 15.32 -6.60
C ILE A 267 6.63 16.64 -6.62
N ALA A 268 6.33 17.50 -5.66
CA ALA A 268 7.07 18.72 -5.37
C ALA A 268 7.32 18.83 -3.86
N GLY A 269 8.41 19.52 -3.49
CA GLY A 269 8.70 19.87 -2.11
C GLY A 269 8.99 18.68 -1.20
N PHE A 270 9.68 17.63 -1.69
CA PHE A 270 10.05 16.49 -0.86
C PHE A 270 11.05 16.91 0.22
N THR A 271 10.59 16.98 1.47
CA THR A 271 11.36 17.47 2.63
C THR A 271 11.06 16.64 3.87
N SER A 272 11.96 16.69 4.87
CA SER A 272 11.73 16.01 6.16
C SER A 272 10.46 16.53 6.84
N SER A 273 9.79 15.64 7.58
CA SER A 273 8.55 15.93 8.30
C SER A 273 8.64 15.47 9.73
N ASN A 274 8.13 16.31 10.66
CA ASN A 274 7.96 15.92 12.07
C ASN A 274 6.65 15.15 12.31
N ARG A 275 5.77 15.09 11.30
CA ARG A 275 4.54 14.29 11.33
C ARG A 275 4.82 12.97 10.63
N ASN A 276 4.33 11.88 11.19
CA ASN A 276 4.37 10.57 10.58
C ASN A 276 3.01 10.19 9.97
N VAL A 277 2.97 9.10 9.23
CA VAL A 277 1.75 8.60 8.57
C VAL A 277 0.65 8.27 9.59
N HIS A 278 1.00 7.75 10.78
CA HIS A 278 0.01 7.46 11.81
C HIS A 278 -0.67 8.70 12.33
N ASP A 279 0.09 9.81 12.51
CA ASP A 279 -0.47 11.12 12.92
C ASP A 279 -1.47 11.62 11.88
N VAL A 280 -1.12 11.54 10.58
CA VAL A 280 -2.01 11.95 9.48
C VAL A 280 -3.28 11.11 9.44
N ILE A 281 -3.15 9.78 9.54
CA ILE A 281 -4.31 8.88 9.50
C ILE A 281 -5.21 9.11 10.73
N ASN A 282 -4.63 9.28 11.92
CA ASN A 282 -5.39 9.53 13.14
C ASN A 282 -6.11 10.88 13.08
N ARG A 283 -5.48 11.91 12.49
CA ARG A 283 -6.10 13.22 12.26
C ARG A 283 -7.26 13.13 11.26
N ASN A 284 -7.09 12.43 10.15
CA ASN A 284 -8.15 12.22 9.17
C ASN A 284 -9.35 11.47 9.79
N VAL A 285 -9.07 10.47 10.65
CA VAL A 285 -10.10 9.76 11.41
C VAL A 285 -10.76 10.69 12.44
N ALA A 286 -9.98 11.50 13.16
CA ALA A 286 -10.50 12.45 14.14
C ALA A 286 -11.29 13.59 13.46
N GLY A 287 -10.84 14.08 12.30
CA GLY A 287 -11.56 15.03 11.46
C GLY A 287 -12.85 14.45 10.88
N GLY A 288 -12.82 13.18 10.45
CA GLY A 288 -14.01 12.42 10.06
C GLY A 288 -14.94 12.11 11.23
N ASP A 289 -14.36 11.88 12.43
CA ASP A 289 -15.11 11.65 13.67
C ASP A 289 -15.80 12.93 14.19
N THR A 290 -15.27 14.13 13.93
CA THR A 290 -15.95 15.40 14.25
C THR A 290 -17.14 15.64 13.35
N THR A 291 -17.06 15.34 12.05
CA THR A 291 -18.21 15.36 11.13
C THR A 291 -19.16 14.18 11.40
N ALA A 292 -18.62 13.00 11.72
CA ALA A 292 -19.43 11.85 12.13
C ALA A 292 -20.07 12.06 13.51
N ARG A 293 -19.39 12.71 14.46
CA ARG A 293 -19.96 13.08 15.77
C ARG A 293 -20.98 14.21 15.67
N ALA A 294 -20.77 15.17 14.78
CA ALA A 294 -21.79 16.19 14.49
C ALA A 294 -23.04 15.55 13.86
N ASN A 295 -22.87 14.72 12.82
CA ASN A 295 -23.96 13.93 12.24
C ASN A 295 -24.59 12.96 13.26
N ASP A 296 -23.80 12.35 14.13
CA ASP A 296 -24.28 11.45 15.16
C ASP A 296 -25.08 12.16 16.24
N HIS A 297 -24.73 13.39 16.58
CA HIS A 297 -25.50 14.27 17.51
C HIS A 297 -26.80 14.75 16.85
N GLU A 298 -26.75 15.14 15.59
CA GLU A 298 -27.92 15.53 14.80
C GLU A 298 -28.94 14.38 14.69
N VAL A 299 -28.49 13.16 14.44
CA VAL A 299 -29.36 11.97 14.41
C VAL A 299 -29.96 11.66 15.77
N GLU A 300 -29.22 11.85 16.86
CA GLU A 300 -29.67 11.65 18.22
C GLU A 300 -30.72 12.72 18.61
N GLU A 301 -30.45 13.99 18.32
CA GLU A 301 -31.41 15.10 18.54
C GLU A 301 -32.67 14.91 17.71
N TRP A 302 -32.53 14.56 16.44
CA TRP A 302 -33.70 14.28 15.58
C TRP A 302 -34.53 13.13 16.15
N LEU A 303 -33.91 12.02 16.51
CA LEU A 303 -34.60 10.83 17.02
C LEU A 303 -35.33 11.12 18.36
N THR A 304 -34.68 11.89 19.23
CA THR A 304 -35.24 12.33 20.50
C THR A 304 -36.43 13.25 20.28
N SER A 305 -36.30 14.26 19.42
CA SER A 305 -37.38 15.17 19.07
C SER A 305 -38.56 14.43 18.41
N TYR A 306 -38.26 13.54 17.47
CA TYR A 306 -39.24 12.72 16.79
C TYR A 306 -40.07 11.87 17.79
N LEU A 307 -39.42 11.23 18.75
CA LEU A 307 -40.12 10.43 19.78
C LEU A 307 -40.87 11.29 20.82
N ALA A 308 -40.39 12.50 21.07
CA ALA A 308 -41.11 13.46 21.93
C ALA A 308 -42.43 13.92 21.29
N GLU A 309 -42.43 14.13 19.98
CA GLU A 309 -43.61 14.59 19.23
C GLU A 309 -44.59 13.46 18.91
N ASN A 310 -44.12 12.30 18.51
CA ASN A 310 -44.92 11.19 18.01
C ASN A 310 -45.19 10.11 19.06
N GLY A 311 -44.55 10.17 20.22
CA GLY A 311 -44.68 9.17 21.27
C GLY A 311 -44.10 7.80 20.89
N PRO A 312 -44.53 6.71 21.57
CA PRO A 312 -44.03 5.38 21.32
C PRO A 312 -44.29 4.91 19.88
N THR A 313 -43.22 4.69 19.10
CA THR A 313 -43.31 4.41 17.66
C THR A 313 -42.49 3.16 17.27
N THR A 314 -42.95 2.43 16.24
CA THR A 314 -42.21 1.26 15.73
C THR A 314 -40.92 1.68 15.05
N PHE A 315 -39.87 0.85 15.17
CA PHE A 315 -38.60 1.13 14.48
C PHE A 315 -38.77 1.27 12.96
N LYS A 316 -39.68 0.51 12.36
CA LYS A 316 -39.94 0.60 10.92
C LYS A 316 -40.43 2.00 10.55
N GLN A 317 -41.45 2.52 11.28
CA GLN A 317 -41.97 3.86 11.01
C GLN A 317 -40.90 4.94 11.22
N ILE A 318 -40.13 4.85 12.32
CA ILE A 318 -39.03 5.78 12.59
C ILE A 318 -38.01 5.76 11.43
N ALA A 319 -37.67 4.57 10.92
CA ALA A 319 -36.70 4.44 9.86
C ALA A 319 -37.21 4.95 8.50
N ASP A 320 -38.48 4.74 8.20
CA ASP A 320 -39.10 5.25 6.96
C ASP A 320 -39.17 6.79 7.02
N ASP A 321 -39.67 7.37 8.12
CA ASP A 321 -39.81 8.81 8.30
C ASP A 321 -38.44 9.53 8.35
N ALA A 322 -37.44 8.93 9.03
CA ALA A 322 -36.09 9.49 9.10
C ALA A 322 -35.36 9.50 7.73
N LYS A 323 -35.64 8.47 6.93
CA LYS A 323 -35.08 8.39 5.58
C LYS A 323 -35.70 9.44 4.66
N ASP A 324 -36.99 9.66 4.77
CA ASP A 324 -37.72 10.60 3.92
C ASP A 324 -37.46 12.07 4.32
N ALA A 325 -37.29 12.35 5.64
CA ALA A 325 -37.05 13.70 6.15
C ALA A 325 -35.58 14.14 6.00
N GLU A 326 -34.61 13.30 6.39
CA GLU A 326 -33.21 13.68 6.57
C GLU A 326 -32.24 12.71 5.90
N GLY A 327 -32.71 11.63 5.27
CA GLY A 327 -31.90 10.63 4.63
C GLY A 327 -31.12 9.71 5.60
N TYR A 328 -31.48 9.67 6.88
CA TYR A 328 -30.81 8.85 7.89
C TYR A 328 -31.02 7.37 7.66
N THR A 329 -29.95 6.59 7.91
CA THR A 329 -29.97 5.13 7.75
C THR A 329 -30.46 4.43 9.02
N SER A 330 -31.01 3.22 8.85
CA SER A 330 -31.40 2.36 9.96
C SER A 330 -30.27 2.05 10.95
N GLU A 331 -29.03 2.04 10.50
CA GLU A 331 -27.85 1.83 11.36
C GLU A 331 -27.53 3.05 12.21
N GLN A 332 -27.58 4.25 11.63
CA GLN A 332 -27.40 5.51 12.36
C GLN A 332 -28.44 5.65 13.48
N LEU A 333 -29.72 5.37 13.20
CA LEU A 333 -30.79 5.40 14.20
C LEU A 333 -30.60 4.40 15.35
N ARG A 334 -30.16 3.17 15.05
CA ARG A 334 -29.83 2.17 16.09
C ARG A 334 -28.67 2.60 16.96
N ASN A 335 -27.68 3.25 16.37
CA ASN A 335 -26.50 3.75 17.09
C ASN A 335 -26.87 4.99 17.94
N ALA A 336 -27.68 5.92 17.41
CA ALA A 336 -28.21 7.06 18.14
C ALA A 336 -29.01 6.60 19.38
N ARG A 337 -29.88 5.63 19.22
CA ARG A 337 -30.62 5.05 20.35
C ARG A 337 -29.72 4.51 21.47
N LYS A 338 -28.63 3.83 21.11
CA LYS A 338 -27.66 3.28 22.10
C LYS A 338 -26.91 4.37 22.85
N ARG A 339 -26.72 5.54 22.22
CA ARG A 339 -25.95 6.67 22.78
C ARG A 339 -26.82 7.59 23.62
N ALA A 340 -28.10 7.75 23.28
CA ALA A 340 -29.03 8.61 24.00
C ALA A 340 -29.07 8.25 25.51
N ARG A 341 -28.75 9.24 26.38
CA ARG A 341 -28.65 9.06 27.83
C ARG A 341 -29.65 9.91 28.59
N ASP A 342 -29.94 11.09 28.09
CA ASP A 342 -30.86 12.03 28.74
C ASP A 342 -31.63 12.84 27.66
N PRO A 343 -32.85 12.44 27.31
CA PRO A 343 -33.59 11.25 27.78
C PRO A 343 -33.11 9.95 27.14
N GLN A 344 -33.16 8.85 27.88
CA GLN A 344 -32.84 7.53 27.36
C GLN A 344 -33.97 7.00 26.45
N ILE A 345 -33.62 6.32 25.36
CA ILE A 345 -34.58 5.70 24.45
C ILE A 345 -34.69 4.21 24.76
N VAL A 346 -35.80 3.81 25.30
CA VAL A 346 -36.10 2.43 25.70
C VAL A 346 -37.03 1.72 24.72
N THR A 347 -37.15 0.40 24.85
CA THR A 347 -38.10 -0.39 24.06
C THR A 347 -39.20 -0.91 24.98
N MET A 348 -40.45 -0.70 24.58
CA MET A 348 -41.59 -1.30 25.22
C MET A 348 -42.34 -2.27 24.31
N LYS A 349 -43.20 -3.11 24.90
CA LYS A 349 -44.15 -3.91 24.12
C LYS A 349 -45.30 -3.01 23.66
N ASP A 350 -45.71 -3.19 22.44
CA ASP A 350 -46.91 -2.50 21.94
C ASP A 350 -48.17 -3.08 22.60
N PRO A 351 -48.89 -2.32 23.41
CA PRO A 351 -50.06 -2.82 24.12
C PRO A 351 -51.25 -3.10 23.19
N ASP A 352 -51.33 -2.45 22.04
CA ASP A 352 -52.44 -2.53 21.11
C ASP A 352 -52.24 -3.57 20.00
N TYR A 353 -51.10 -4.30 20.03
CA TYR A 353 -50.80 -5.28 19.01
C TYR A 353 -51.43 -6.64 19.26
N THR A 354 -52.40 -7.02 18.39
CA THR A 354 -53.15 -8.28 18.45
C THR A 354 -52.64 -9.37 17.48
N GLY A 355 -51.56 -9.11 16.75
CA GLY A 355 -51.01 -10.05 15.77
C GLY A 355 -50.16 -11.17 16.40
N ARG A 356 -49.71 -12.14 15.57
CA ARG A 356 -48.77 -13.19 16.02
C ARG A 356 -47.41 -12.64 16.36
N GLY A 357 -46.88 -12.88 17.58
CA GLY A 357 -45.58 -12.43 18.06
C GLY A 357 -45.69 -11.18 18.93
N GLN A 358 -44.57 -10.47 19.11
CA GLN A 358 -44.51 -9.23 19.90
C GLN A 358 -44.01 -8.10 19.02
N ARG A 359 -44.84 -7.03 18.87
CA ARG A 359 -44.39 -5.78 18.28
C ARG A 359 -43.72 -4.91 19.36
N ARG A 360 -42.60 -4.30 19.09
CA ARG A 360 -41.86 -3.43 20.01
C ARG A 360 -41.86 -1.99 19.49
N LEU A 361 -42.07 -1.07 20.40
CA LEU A 361 -42.01 0.37 20.17
C LEU A 361 -40.76 0.94 20.84
N TRP A 362 -40.24 2.00 20.27
CA TRP A 362 -39.22 2.85 20.89
C TRP A 362 -39.92 4.04 21.53
N GLN A 363 -39.48 4.42 22.73
CA GLN A 363 -40.00 5.60 23.43
C GLN A 363 -38.91 6.24 24.27
N LEU A 364 -39.11 7.48 24.65
CA LEU A 364 -38.30 8.14 25.66
C LEU A 364 -38.63 7.58 27.05
N GLU A 365 -37.58 7.37 27.85
CA GLU A 365 -37.74 7.05 29.25
C GLU A 365 -38.12 8.30 30.00
N THR A 366 -39.29 8.28 30.68
CA THR A 366 -39.85 9.40 31.46
C THR A 366 -39.27 9.41 32.86
#